data_486b8e687737c42d97aefb0848017b07
#
_entry.id   486b8e687737c42d97aefb0848017b07
#
_cell.length_a   1.000
_cell.length_b   1.000
_cell.length_c   1.000
_cell.angle_alpha   90.00
_cell.angle_beta   90.00
_cell.angle_gamma   90.00
#
_symmetry.space_group_name_H-M   'P 1'
#
loop_
_entity.id
_entity.type
_entity.pdbx_description
1 polymer ?
#
loop_
_entity_poly.entity_id
_entity_poly.type
_entity_poly.pdbx_seq_one_letter_code
_entity_poly.pdbx_strand_id
1 'polypeptide(L)'
;DYIVMMDGDLTYDPGDMESMISLLQGGQCDLVMGSRLKGRILPGAMPALHRYIGNPVLTWILNLLFSAGISDAHCGLRAITRPALKNLGLRSGGMEFASEMLIEAAGMNLRICEVPIVYHPRKGASKLNSFTDGWRHLRFMMLYRPAPFLLFPGLLAIILGLLLAVEVYLSDGSRMHSMILGGLLVIIGYQMLLGGLYFRAFAAFYRQTRSGRIKRLTSYHSLEKELLLGILLLAAGVAVGGTVLLSW
;
A
#
# COMPACT_ATOMS: atom_id res chain seq x y z
N ASP A 1 -7.04 -14.13 27.66
CA ASP A 1 -8.11 -14.41 26.69
C ASP A 1 -7.57 -14.32 25.26
N TYR A 2 -7.94 -15.28 24.42
CA TYR A 2 -7.58 -15.36 23.00
C TYR A 2 -8.86 -15.30 22.17
N ILE A 3 -8.75 -14.71 20.98
CA ILE A 3 -9.86 -14.56 20.04
C ILE A 3 -9.44 -15.24 18.75
N VAL A 4 -10.26 -16.20 18.29
CA VAL A 4 -10.07 -16.88 17.01
C VAL A 4 -11.18 -16.44 16.06
N MET A 5 -10.78 -16.11 14.83
CA MET A 5 -11.67 -15.72 13.74
C MET A 5 -11.51 -16.74 12.62
N MET A 6 -12.63 -17.18 12.06
CA MET A 6 -12.68 -18.19 11.00
C MET A 6 -13.89 -17.93 10.10
N ASP A 7 -13.75 -18.14 8.80
CA ASP A 7 -14.89 -18.08 7.88
C ASP A 7 -15.83 -19.26 8.12
N GLY A 8 -17.15 -19.01 8.11
CA GLY A 8 -18.19 -19.99 8.42
C GLY A 8 -18.58 -20.92 7.26
N ASP A 9 -17.75 -21.02 6.21
CA ASP A 9 -18.03 -21.75 4.97
C ASP A 9 -17.37 -23.15 4.90
N LEU A 10 -16.85 -23.63 6.03
CA LEU A 10 -16.19 -24.92 6.21
C LEU A 10 -14.91 -25.10 5.37
N THR A 11 -14.26 -24.03 4.99
CA THR A 11 -12.98 -24.07 4.26
C THR A 11 -11.78 -24.34 5.19
N TYR A 12 -11.94 -24.15 6.51
CA TYR A 12 -10.91 -24.36 7.52
C TYR A 12 -11.29 -25.49 8.46
N ASP A 13 -10.27 -26.20 8.97
CA ASP A 13 -10.44 -27.23 10.00
C ASP A 13 -10.38 -26.56 11.39
N PRO A 14 -11.41 -26.73 12.25
CA PRO A 14 -11.34 -26.27 13.64
C PRO A 14 -10.15 -26.83 14.44
N GLY A 15 -9.61 -28.01 14.08
CA GLY A 15 -8.42 -28.59 14.71
C GLY A 15 -7.16 -27.73 14.58
N ASP A 16 -7.05 -26.92 13.53
CA ASP A 16 -5.92 -26.00 13.34
C ASP A 16 -5.86 -24.91 14.43
N MET A 17 -6.99 -24.63 15.11
CA MET A 17 -7.06 -23.60 16.17
C MET A 17 -6.20 -23.95 17.39
N GLU A 18 -6.06 -25.23 17.72
CA GLU A 18 -5.28 -25.66 18.90
C GLU A 18 -3.81 -25.26 18.77
N SER A 19 -3.23 -25.48 17.58
CA SER A 19 -1.85 -25.08 17.29
C SER A 19 -1.65 -23.56 17.35
N MET A 20 -2.64 -22.79 16.88
CA MET A 20 -2.60 -21.33 16.92
C MET A 20 -2.71 -20.78 18.35
N ILE A 21 -3.60 -21.37 19.15
CA ILE A 21 -3.78 -20.97 20.55
C ILE A 21 -2.53 -21.30 21.37
N SER A 22 -1.91 -22.47 21.14
CA SER A 22 -0.68 -22.85 21.85
C SER A 22 0.47 -21.87 21.63
N LEU A 23 0.64 -21.35 20.41
CA LEU A 23 1.62 -20.29 20.09
C LEU A 23 1.35 -18.98 20.83
N LEU A 24 0.08 -18.59 20.95
CA LEU A 24 -0.32 -17.40 21.72
C LEU A 24 -0.10 -17.61 23.22
N GLN A 25 -0.43 -18.80 23.76
CA GLN A 25 -0.24 -19.15 25.17
C GLN A 25 1.25 -19.19 25.55
N GLY A 26 2.09 -19.70 24.65
CA GLY A 26 3.55 -19.69 24.83
C GLY A 26 4.18 -18.29 24.75
N GLY A 27 3.38 -17.25 24.50
CA GLY A 27 3.86 -15.87 24.42
C GLY A 27 4.84 -15.63 23.25
N GLN A 28 4.88 -16.53 22.28
CA GLN A 28 5.76 -16.39 21.11
C GLN A 28 5.25 -15.37 20.11
N CYS A 29 3.92 -15.25 19.99
CA CYS A 29 3.23 -14.41 19.03
C CYS A 29 2.11 -13.62 19.71
N ASP A 30 1.76 -12.50 19.13
CA ASP A 30 0.61 -11.68 19.51
C ASP A 30 -0.57 -11.87 18.54
N LEU A 31 -0.24 -12.20 17.29
CA LEU A 31 -1.16 -12.56 16.20
C LEU A 31 -0.65 -13.79 15.48
N VAL A 32 -1.51 -14.79 15.30
CA VAL A 32 -1.21 -16.02 14.53
C VAL A 32 -2.15 -16.07 13.33
N MET A 33 -1.57 -16.27 12.15
CA MET A 33 -2.26 -16.39 10.87
C MET A 33 -2.20 -17.84 10.38
N GLY A 34 -3.31 -18.35 9.86
CA GLY A 34 -3.24 -19.53 9.01
C GLY A 34 -2.60 -19.19 7.67
N SER A 35 -1.79 -20.05 7.11
CA SER A 35 -1.26 -19.89 5.76
C SER A 35 -1.67 -21.08 4.89
N ARG A 36 -2.51 -20.80 3.89
CA ARG A 36 -2.94 -21.75 2.87
C ARG A 36 -1.79 -22.06 1.90
N LEU A 37 -0.96 -21.02 1.63
CA LEU A 37 0.15 -21.11 0.69
C LEU A 37 1.35 -21.89 1.25
N LYS A 38 1.57 -21.88 2.57
CA LYS A 38 2.53 -22.74 3.26
C LYS A 38 1.98 -24.13 3.57
N GLY A 39 0.66 -24.27 3.60
CA GLY A 39 -0.03 -25.51 3.89
C GLY A 39 -0.47 -26.26 2.63
N ARG A 40 -1.62 -26.92 2.70
CA ARG A 40 -2.16 -27.73 1.62
C ARG A 40 -3.50 -27.20 1.14
N ILE A 41 -3.58 -26.81 -0.13
CA ILE A 41 -4.84 -26.44 -0.78
C ILE A 41 -5.38 -27.67 -1.52
N LEU A 42 -6.56 -28.15 -1.11
CA LEU A 42 -7.19 -29.31 -1.72
C LEU A 42 -7.72 -28.99 -3.13
N PRO A 43 -7.86 -30.00 -4.01
CA PRO A 43 -8.39 -29.79 -5.35
C PRO A 43 -9.76 -29.10 -5.31
N GLY A 44 -9.97 -28.07 -6.15
CA GLY A 44 -11.21 -27.31 -6.20
C GLY A 44 -11.45 -26.31 -5.07
N ALA A 45 -10.58 -26.24 -4.05
CA ALA A 45 -10.75 -25.33 -2.91
C ALA A 45 -10.48 -23.88 -3.27
N MET A 46 -9.59 -23.60 -4.21
CA MET A 46 -9.20 -22.24 -4.60
C MET A 46 -9.02 -22.14 -6.12
N PRO A 47 -9.60 -21.10 -6.77
CA PRO A 47 -9.35 -20.84 -8.19
C PRO A 47 -7.86 -20.62 -8.48
N ALA A 48 -7.39 -21.09 -9.65
CA ALA A 48 -5.97 -20.99 -10.02
C ALA A 48 -5.46 -19.54 -10.03
N LEU A 49 -6.30 -18.59 -10.51
CA LEU A 49 -5.96 -17.16 -10.51
C LEU A 49 -5.67 -16.63 -9.09
N HIS A 50 -6.48 -17.02 -8.10
CA HIS A 50 -6.27 -16.61 -6.70
C HIS A 50 -5.03 -17.30 -6.10
N ARG A 51 -4.84 -18.58 -6.40
CA ARG A 51 -3.74 -19.38 -5.84
C ARG A 51 -2.37 -18.88 -6.32
N TYR A 52 -2.22 -18.64 -7.62
CA TYR A 52 -0.90 -18.41 -8.23
C TYR A 52 -0.60 -16.94 -8.51
N ILE A 53 -1.60 -16.07 -8.59
CA ILE A 53 -1.42 -14.66 -8.93
C ILE A 53 -2.02 -13.75 -7.85
N GLY A 54 -3.33 -13.79 -7.62
CA GLY A 54 -4.03 -12.81 -6.80
C GLY A 54 -3.48 -12.72 -5.37
N ASN A 55 -3.54 -13.83 -4.62
CA ASN A 55 -3.08 -13.84 -3.23
C ASN A 55 -1.57 -13.61 -3.10
N PRO A 56 -0.68 -14.24 -3.91
CA PRO A 56 0.74 -13.96 -3.86
C PRO A 56 1.09 -12.50 -4.16
N VAL A 57 0.51 -11.91 -5.22
CA VAL A 57 0.80 -10.52 -5.60
C VAL A 57 0.32 -9.54 -4.54
N LEU A 58 -0.91 -9.68 -4.05
CA LEU A 58 -1.45 -8.80 -3.00
C LEU A 58 -0.67 -8.94 -1.68
N THR A 59 -0.27 -10.17 -1.31
CA THR A 59 0.56 -10.41 -0.13
C THR A 59 1.95 -9.81 -0.31
N TRP A 60 2.55 -9.92 -1.50
CA TRP A 60 3.85 -9.31 -1.81
C TRP A 60 3.78 -7.78 -1.70
N ILE A 61 2.73 -7.15 -2.26
CA ILE A 61 2.51 -5.69 -2.14
C ILE A 61 2.37 -5.30 -0.66
N LEU A 62 1.59 -6.05 0.12
CA LEU A 62 1.41 -5.78 1.55
C LEU A 62 2.74 -5.87 2.31
N ASN A 63 3.53 -6.91 2.06
CA ASN A 63 4.85 -7.07 2.67
C ASN A 63 5.81 -5.94 2.26
N LEU A 64 5.83 -5.57 0.98
CA LEU A 64 6.66 -4.48 0.46
C LEU A 64 6.30 -3.13 1.11
N LEU A 65 5.01 -2.88 1.28
CA LEU A 65 4.54 -1.60 1.84
C LEU A 65 4.63 -1.54 3.37
N PHE A 66 4.34 -2.64 4.08
CA PHE A 66 4.13 -2.63 5.52
C PHE A 66 5.09 -3.53 6.29
N SER A 67 5.95 -4.31 5.60
CA SER A 67 6.95 -5.20 6.22
C SER A 67 6.34 -6.23 7.17
N ALA A 68 5.17 -6.76 6.84
CA ALA A 68 4.45 -7.72 7.70
C ALA A 68 5.12 -9.10 7.75
N GLY A 69 5.92 -9.48 6.75
CA GLY A 69 6.70 -10.72 6.73
C GLY A 69 5.87 -11.99 6.65
N ILE A 70 4.68 -11.94 6.02
CA ILE A 70 3.71 -13.04 5.94
C ILE A 70 3.63 -13.65 4.55
N SER A 71 3.18 -14.90 4.46
CA SER A 71 3.05 -15.61 3.18
C SER A 71 1.62 -15.58 2.61
N ASP A 72 0.59 -15.43 3.44
CA ASP A 72 -0.83 -15.41 3.04
C ASP A 72 -1.63 -14.36 3.80
N ALA A 73 -1.65 -13.13 3.28
CA ALA A 73 -2.34 -11.99 3.90
C ALA A 73 -3.87 -12.13 3.95
N HIS A 74 -4.45 -12.98 3.10
CA HIS A 74 -5.89 -13.07 2.89
C HIS A 74 -6.50 -14.37 3.46
N CYS A 75 -5.75 -15.08 4.31
CA CYS A 75 -6.31 -16.20 5.05
C CYS A 75 -7.31 -15.71 6.10
N GLY A 76 -8.52 -16.31 6.16
CA GLY A 76 -9.57 -15.96 7.10
C GLY A 76 -9.37 -16.59 8.48
N LEU A 77 -8.55 -17.64 8.61
CA LEU A 77 -8.24 -18.26 9.91
C LEU A 77 -7.15 -17.47 10.63
N ARG A 78 -7.50 -16.85 11.77
CA ARG A 78 -6.62 -15.98 12.56
C ARG A 78 -6.88 -16.15 14.04
N ALA A 79 -5.83 -16.05 14.84
CA ALA A 79 -5.93 -16.03 16.30
C ALA A 79 -5.11 -14.86 16.85
N ILE A 80 -5.66 -14.12 17.81
CA ILE A 80 -5.02 -12.93 18.35
C ILE A 80 -5.27 -12.85 19.86
N THR A 81 -4.32 -12.29 20.60
CA THR A 81 -4.51 -11.99 22.00
C THR A 81 -5.51 -10.83 22.19
N ARG A 82 -6.35 -10.90 23.20
CA ARG A 82 -7.34 -9.84 23.47
C ARG A 82 -6.72 -8.45 23.68
N PRO A 83 -5.59 -8.30 24.38
CA PRO A 83 -4.93 -7.00 24.48
C PRO A 83 -4.45 -6.46 23.12
N ALA A 84 -3.84 -7.31 22.28
CA ALA A 84 -3.40 -6.91 20.95
C ALA A 84 -4.59 -6.43 20.10
N LEU A 85 -5.69 -7.19 20.05
CA LEU A 85 -6.88 -6.80 19.26
C LEU A 85 -7.47 -5.46 19.71
N LYS A 86 -7.56 -5.20 21.02
CA LYS A 86 -8.05 -3.92 21.55
C LYS A 86 -7.17 -2.74 21.11
N ASN A 87 -5.86 -2.96 21.06
CA ASN A 87 -4.90 -1.92 20.69
C ASN A 87 -4.88 -1.62 19.17
N LEU A 88 -5.28 -2.58 18.33
CA LEU A 88 -5.27 -2.40 16.85
C LEU A 88 -6.23 -1.30 16.39
N GLY A 89 -7.32 -1.03 17.12
CA GLY A 89 -8.26 0.04 16.76
C GLY A 89 -8.92 -0.13 15.38
N LEU A 90 -9.22 -1.38 15.01
CA LEU A 90 -9.78 -1.74 13.70
C LEU A 90 -11.12 -1.04 13.45
N ARG A 91 -11.32 -0.57 12.21
CA ARG A 91 -12.49 0.22 11.79
C ARG A 91 -13.22 -0.37 10.59
N SER A 92 -12.55 -1.18 9.77
CA SER A 92 -13.15 -1.78 8.58
C SER A 92 -14.11 -2.90 8.93
N GLY A 93 -15.32 -2.86 8.36
CA GLY A 93 -16.34 -3.91 8.53
C GLY A 93 -16.47 -4.83 7.30
N GLY A 94 -15.62 -4.69 6.28
CA GLY A 94 -15.70 -5.41 5.02
C GLY A 94 -14.50 -6.32 4.76
N MET A 95 -14.28 -6.63 3.47
CA MET A 95 -13.15 -7.46 3.03
C MET A 95 -11.79 -6.86 3.39
N GLU A 96 -11.73 -5.55 3.56
CA GLU A 96 -10.54 -4.79 3.94
C GLU A 96 -10.06 -5.09 5.36
N PHE A 97 -10.95 -5.61 6.24
CA PHE A 97 -10.63 -5.99 7.62
C PHE A 97 -9.40 -6.90 7.70
N ALA A 98 -9.29 -7.84 6.75
CA ALA A 98 -8.17 -8.77 6.68
C ALA A 98 -6.82 -8.05 6.49
N SER A 99 -6.79 -7.06 5.61
CA SER A 99 -5.59 -6.25 5.34
C SER A 99 -5.33 -5.24 6.46
N GLU A 100 -6.39 -4.61 7.00
CA GLU A 100 -6.28 -3.64 8.10
C GLU A 100 -5.61 -4.26 9.33
N MET A 101 -6.07 -5.43 9.75
CA MET A 101 -5.52 -6.12 10.91
C MET A 101 -4.01 -6.34 10.77
N LEU A 102 -3.54 -6.75 9.60
CA LEU A 102 -2.12 -6.98 9.33
C LEU A 102 -1.31 -5.69 9.27
N ILE A 103 -1.86 -4.67 8.63
CA ILE A 103 -1.23 -3.35 8.52
C ILE A 103 -1.05 -2.71 9.90
N GLU A 104 -2.11 -2.74 10.73
CA GLU A 104 -2.04 -2.21 12.09
C GLU A 104 -1.13 -3.05 12.99
N ALA A 105 -1.18 -4.39 12.88
CA ALA A 105 -0.30 -5.28 13.63
C ALA A 105 1.18 -5.04 13.29
N ALA A 106 1.52 -4.94 12.01
CA ALA A 106 2.86 -4.61 11.55
C ALA A 106 3.29 -3.20 11.99
N GLY A 107 2.37 -2.22 11.93
CA GLY A 107 2.61 -0.84 12.37
C GLY A 107 2.90 -0.71 13.86
N MET A 108 2.35 -1.61 14.67
CA MET A 108 2.59 -1.70 16.12
C MET A 108 3.75 -2.63 16.49
N ASN A 109 4.44 -3.22 15.51
CA ASN A 109 5.50 -4.20 15.69
C ASN A 109 5.03 -5.42 16.52
N LEU A 110 3.78 -5.86 16.34
CA LEU A 110 3.30 -7.09 16.96
C LEU A 110 4.03 -8.29 16.36
N ARG A 111 4.26 -9.32 17.17
CA ARG A 111 4.87 -10.57 16.71
C ARG A 111 3.83 -11.39 15.96
N ILE A 112 3.95 -11.45 14.63
CA ILE A 112 3.06 -12.18 13.75
C ILE A 112 3.69 -13.52 13.43
N CYS A 113 2.96 -14.61 13.68
CA CYS A 113 3.36 -15.98 13.31
C CYS A 113 2.42 -16.55 12.27
N GLU A 114 2.87 -17.55 11.54
CA GLU A 114 2.05 -18.29 10.58
C GLU A 114 2.08 -19.79 10.87
N VAL A 115 0.90 -20.41 10.77
CA VAL A 115 0.72 -21.86 10.86
C VAL A 115 0.25 -22.39 9.50
N PRO A 116 0.94 -23.38 8.90
CA PRO A 116 0.45 -24.01 7.69
C PRO A 116 -0.86 -24.76 7.98
N ILE A 117 -1.88 -24.54 7.13
CA ILE A 117 -3.22 -25.12 7.31
C ILE A 117 -3.67 -25.90 6.08
N VAL A 118 -4.67 -26.76 6.24
CA VAL A 118 -5.34 -27.43 5.13
C VAL A 118 -6.56 -26.61 4.71
N TYR A 119 -6.62 -26.24 3.43
CA TYR A 119 -7.72 -25.46 2.89
C TYR A 119 -8.67 -26.33 2.07
N HIS A 120 -9.91 -26.44 2.52
CA HIS A 120 -10.94 -27.33 1.98
C HIS A 120 -11.82 -26.64 0.95
N PRO A 121 -12.47 -27.39 0.04
CA PRO A 121 -13.48 -26.85 -0.84
C PRO A 121 -14.66 -26.27 -0.04
N ARG A 122 -15.09 -25.08 -0.43
CA ARG A 122 -16.19 -24.35 0.19
C ARG A 122 -17.51 -25.07 0.03
N LYS A 123 -18.33 -25.08 1.07
CA LYS A 123 -19.75 -25.42 0.96
C LYS A 123 -20.56 -24.19 0.67
N GLY A 124 -21.16 -24.11 -0.53
CA GLY A 124 -21.97 -22.99 -0.97
C GLY A 124 -21.35 -22.13 -2.09
N ALA A 125 -22.14 -21.21 -2.63
CA ALA A 125 -21.70 -20.31 -3.70
C ALA A 125 -20.73 -19.25 -3.20
N SER A 126 -19.67 -18.99 -3.95
CA SER A 126 -18.76 -17.89 -3.67
C SER A 126 -19.44 -16.55 -3.94
N LYS A 127 -19.43 -15.67 -2.94
CA LYS A 127 -19.85 -14.27 -3.09
C LYS A 127 -18.69 -13.36 -3.54
N LEU A 128 -17.48 -13.93 -3.70
CA LEU A 128 -16.28 -13.18 -4.03
C LEU A 128 -16.17 -12.93 -5.53
N ASN A 129 -15.89 -11.70 -5.90
CA ASN A 129 -15.53 -11.30 -7.26
C ASN A 129 -14.04 -10.96 -7.27
N SER A 130 -13.25 -11.83 -7.92
CA SER A 130 -11.78 -11.79 -7.90
C SER A 130 -11.18 -10.42 -8.20
N PHE A 131 -11.70 -9.73 -9.21
CA PHE A 131 -11.15 -8.43 -9.62
C PHE A 131 -11.57 -7.31 -8.67
N THR A 132 -12.86 -7.25 -8.33
CA THR A 132 -13.40 -6.20 -7.44
C THR A 132 -12.79 -6.28 -6.05
N ASP A 133 -12.64 -7.49 -5.50
CA ASP A 133 -12.09 -7.69 -4.16
C ASP A 133 -10.58 -7.43 -4.13
N GLY A 134 -9.86 -7.88 -5.16
CA GLY A 134 -8.43 -7.54 -5.33
C GLY A 134 -8.19 -6.03 -5.41
N TRP A 135 -9.03 -5.32 -6.18
CA TRP A 135 -8.98 -3.86 -6.26
C TRP A 135 -9.29 -3.18 -4.93
N ARG A 136 -10.26 -3.68 -4.16
CA ARG A 136 -10.58 -3.15 -2.81
C ARG A 136 -9.38 -3.25 -1.88
N HIS A 137 -8.70 -4.40 -1.84
CA HIS A 137 -7.48 -4.58 -1.03
C HIS A 137 -6.37 -3.64 -1.47
N LEU A 138 -6.09 -3.55 -2.76
CA LEU A 138 -5.08 -2.64 -3.30
C LEU A 138 -5.40 -1.18 -2.97
N ARG A 139 -6.63 -0.73 -3.24
CA ARG A 139 -7.11 0.61 -2.90
C ARG A 139 -6.95 0.92 -1.41
N PHE A 140 -7.27 -0.04 -0.54
CA PHE A 140 -7.12 0.10 0.90
C PHE A 140 -5.64 0.31 1.28
N MET A 141 -4.73 -0.50 0.75
CA MET A 141 -3.29 -0.34 0.95
C MET A 141 -2.79 1.03 0.46
N MET A 142 -3.29 1.50 -0.69
CA MET A 142 -2.96 2.83 -1.22
C MET A 142 -3.43 3.97 -0.29
N LEU A 143 -4.62 3.84 0.34
CA LEU A 143 -5.10 4.82 1.32
C LEU A 143 -4.23 4.86 2.58
N TYR A 144 -3.71 3.71 3.01
CA TYR A 144 -2.82 3.62 4.16
C TYR A 144 -1.41 4.13 3.87
N ARG A 145 -0.88 3.90 2.68
CA ARG A 145 0.47 4.31 2.28
C ARG A 145 0.50 4.82 0.84
N PRO A 146 -0.08 6.01 0.57
CA PRO A 146 -0.21 6.54 -0.79
C PRO A 146 1.13 6.94 -1.41
N ALA A 147 2.12 7.30 -0.58
CA ALA A 147 3.39 7.83 -1.02
C ALA A 147 4.12 6.97 -2.08
N PRO A 148 4.31 5.64 -1.93
CA PRO A 148 4.99 4.83 -2.94
C PRO A 148 4.30 4.83 -4.31
N PHE A 149 2.97 4.90 -4.34
CA PHE A 149 2.17 4.85 -5.57
C PHE A 149 2.18 6.16 -6.37
N LEU A 150 2.54 7.26 -5.74
CA LEU A 150 2.62 8.57 -6.36
C LEU A 150 4.07 9.06 -6.49
N LEU A 151 4.87 8.89 -5.44
CA LEU A 151 6.25 9.41 -5.44
C LEU A 151 7.15 8.64 -6.41
N PHE A 152 7.06 7.31 -6.45
CA PHE A 152 7.91 6.51 -7.33
C PHE A 152 7.60 6.72 -8.81
N PRO A 153 6.34 6.59 -9.29
CA PRO A 153 6.01 6.88 -10.68
C PRO A 153 6.25 8.35 -11.05
N GLY A 154 5.99 9.28 -10.11
CA GLY A 154 6.25 10.70 -10.33
C GLY A 154 7.72 11.00 -10.55
N LEU A 155 8.60 10.44 -9.72
CA LEU A 155 10.05 10.58 -9.89
C LEU A 155 10.52 9.95 -11.19
N LEU A 156 10.02 8.77 -11.53
CA LEU A 156 10.34 8.09 -12.79
C LEU A 156 9.93 8.94 -14.00
N ALA A 157 8.73 9.51 -13.98
CA ALA A 157 8.24 10.39 -15.04
C ALA A 157 9.13 11.63 -15.21
N ILE A 158 9.56 12.27 -14.12
CA ILE A 158 10.51 13.41 -14.19
C ILE A 158 11.82 12.98 -14.82
N ILE A 159 12.42 11.86 -14.36
CA ILE A 159 13.69 11.38 -14.88
C ILE A 159 13.57 11.09 -16.38
N LEU A 160 12.54 10.36 -16.80
CA LEU A 160 12.31 10.07 -18.23
C LEU A 160 12.09 11.34 -19.05
N GLY A 161 11.32 12.30 -18.52
CA GLY A 161 11.07 13.59 -19.16
C GLY A 161 12.34 14.41 -19.34
N LEU A 162 13.19 14.46 -18.31
CA LEU A 162 14.48 15.14 -18.39
C LEU A 162 15.44 14.45 -19.35
N LEU A 163 15.49 13.12 -19.37
CA LEU A 163 16.32 12.36 -20.33
C LEU A 163 15.90 12.64 -21.77
N LEU A 164 14.60 12.67 -22.06
CA LEU A 164 14.09 13.04 -23.38
C LEU A 164 14.45 14.49 -23.75
N ALA A 165 14.33 15.43 -22.82
CA ALA A 165 14.70 16.81 -23.06
C ALA A 165 16.20 16.97 -23.39
N VAL A 166 17.06 16.26 -22.66
CA VAL A 166 18.52 16.25 -22.91
C VAL A 166 18.83 15.61 -24.26
N GLU A 167 18.21 14.47 -24.60
CA GLU A 167 18.40 13.80 -25.90
C GLU A 167 18.04 14.73 -27.05
N VAL A 168 16.90 15.42 -26.96
CA VAL A 168 16.48 16.37 -28.01
C VAL A 168 17.45 17.56 -28.12
N TYR A 169 17.93 18.08 -26.99
CA TYR A 169 18.90 19.16 -26.97
C TYR A 169 20.22 18.78 -27.65
N LEU A 170 20.67 17.53 -27.48
CA LEU A 170 21.90 16.99 -28.09
C LEU A 170 21.70 16.58 -29.55
N SER A 171 20.47 16.40 -30.05
CA SER A 171 20.11 15.88 -31.37
C SER A 171 19.58 16.99 -32.31
N ASP A 172 20.25 18.11 -32.48
CA ASP A 172 19.90 19.20 -33.41
C ASP A 172 18.43 19.74 -33.36
N GLY A 173 17.69 19.45 -32.29
CA GLY A 173 16.38 20.01 -32.04
C GLY A 173 15.21 19.60 -32.96
N SER A 174 15.46 18.69 -33.94
CA SER A 174 14.47 18.30 -34.96
C SER A 174 13.27 17.49 -34.44
N ARG A 175 13.33 16.99 -33.17
CA ARG A 175 12.32 16.10 -32.57
C ARG A 175 11.34 16.83 -31.66
N MET A 176 10.57 17.75 -32.20
CA MET A 176 9.61 18.58 -31.46
C MET A 176 8.62 17.78 -30.61
N HIS A 177 8.13 16.65 -31.13
CA HIS A 177 7.19 15.79 -30.40
C HIS A 177 7.82 15.16 -29.13
N SER A 178 9.08 14.76 -29.20
CA SER A 178 9.81 14.21 -28.05
C SER A 178 10.06 15.28 -26.98
N MET A 179 10.32 16.53 -27.38
CA MET A 179 10.46 17.66 -26.45
C MET A 179 9.16 17.97 -25.72
N ILE A 180 8.02 17.99 -26.44
CA ILE A 180 6.69 18.18 -25.84
C ILE A 180 6.40 17.04 -24.87
N LEU A 181 6.62 15.77 -25.25
CA LEU A 181 6.43 14.62 -24.40
C LEU A 181 7.30 14.71 -23.14
N GLY A 182 8.57 15.07 -23.28
CA GLY A 182 9.49 15.26 -22.16
C GLY A 182 8.97 16.30 -21.17
N GLY A 183 8.51 17.46 -21.67
CA GLY A 183 7.91 18.53 -20.86
C GLY A 183 6.65 18.06 -20.11
N LEU A 184 5.74 17.36 -20.81
CA LEU A 184 4.53 16.81 -20.21
C LEU A 184 4.85 15.78 -19.10
N LEU A 185 5.83 14.89 -19.32
CA LEU A 185 6.26 13.93 -18.32
C LEU A 185 6.83 14.60 -17.06
N VAL A 186 7.61 15.68 -17.22
CA VAL A 186 8.13 16.45 -16.08
C VAL A 186 6.98 17.09 -15.29
N ILE A 187 6.03 17.72 -15.98
CA ILE A 187 4.88 18.37 -15.34
C ILE A 187 4.01 17.34 -14.60
N ILE A 188 3.65 16.24 -15.24
CA ILE A 188 2.85 15.16 -14.63
C ILE A 188 3.60 14.56 -13.44
N GLY A 189 4.88 14.25 -13.61
CA GLY A 189 5.71 13.71 -12.55
C GLY A 189 5.81 14.64 -11.34
N TYR A 190 5.96 15.94 -11.56
CA TYR A 190 5.96 16.94 -10.51
C TYR A 190 4.62 16.98 -9.76
N GLN A 191 3.49 16.96 -10.48
CA GLN A 191 2.14 16.93 -9.88
C GLN A 191 1.94 15.67 -9.05
N MET A 192 2.43 14.51 -9.53
CA MET A 192 2.38 13.25 -8.78
C MET A 192 3.22 13.31 -7.50
N LEU A 193 4.41 13.92 -7.54
CA LEU A 193 5.24 14.12 -6.35
C LEU A 193 4.54 15.01 -5.32
N LEU A 194 4.01 16.15 -5.74
CA LEU A 194 3.26 17.05 -4.86
C LEU A 194 2.04 16.35 -4.25
N GLY A 195 1.24 15.66 -5.05
CA GLY A 195 0.11 14.86 -4.59
C GLY A 195 0.53 13.81 -3.56
N GLY A 196 1.62 13.07 -3.83
CA GLY A 196 2.17 12.06 -2.91
C GLY A 196 2.62 12.65 -1.57
N LEU A 197 3.27 13.80 -1.58
CA LEU A 197 3.67 14.53 -0.37
C LEU A 197 2.45 15.04 0.40
N TYR A 198 1.46 15.61 -0.30
CA TYR A 198 0.22 16.08 0.29
C TYR A 198 -0.55 14.94 0.98
N PHE A 199 -0.77 13.82 0.30
CA PHE A 199 -1.42 12.66 0.89
C PHE A 199 -0.65 12.09 2.08
N ARG A 200 0.68 12.11 2.03
CA ARG A 200 1.51 11.68 3.16
C ARG A 200 1.32 12.60 4.37
N ALA A 201 1.30 13.92 4.17
CA ALA A 201 1.05 14.89 5.22
C ALA A 201 -0.36 14.75 5.80
N PHE A 202 -1.37 14.59 4.94
CA PHE A 202 -2.77 14.36 5.34
C PHE A 202 -2.94 13.07 6.14
N ALA A 203 -2.38 11.95 5.66
CA ALA A 203 -2.43 10.66 6.36
C ALA A 203 -1.78 10.75 7.74
N ALA A 204 -0.68 11.48 7.87
CA ALA A 204 0.00 11.70 9.14
C ALA A 204 -0.85 12.51 10.12
N PHE A 205 -1.53 13.54 9.63
CA PHE A 205 -2.42 14.37 10.43
C PHE A 205 -3.66 13.57 10.89
N TYR A 206 -4.28 12.81 9.99
CA TYR A 206 -5.52 12.08 10.26
C TYR A 206 -5.30 10.88 11.20
N ARG A 207 -4.14 10.23 11.14
CA ARG A 207 -3.83 9.04 11.97
C ARG A 207 -3.30 9.37 13.34
N GLN A 208 -3.10 10.65 13.69
CA GLN A 208 -2.44 11.05 14.94
C GLN A 208 -1.14 10.28 15.21
N THR A 209 -0.48 9.82 14.15
CA THR A 209 0.73 9.02 14.29
C THR A 209 1.83 9.92 14.85
N ARG A 210 2.27 9.68 16.09
CA ARG A 210 3.34 10.35 16.81
C ARG A 210 4.73 10.13 16.16
N SER A 211 4.83 10.20 14.84
CA SER A 211 6.12 10.08 14.16
C SER A 211 6.87 11.41 14.26
N GLY A 212 7.88 11.45 15.10
CA GLY A 212 8.71 12.65 15.33
C GLY A 212 9.38 13.19 14.06
N ARG A 213 9.52 12.38 13.01
CA ARG A 213 10.04 12.80 11.70
C ARG A 213 9.09 13.73 10.94
N ILE A 214 7.78 13.52 11.07
CA ILE A 214 6.77 14.36 10.39
C ILE A 214 6.64 15.71 11.09
N LYS A 215 6.73 15.73 12.42
CA LYS A 215 6.76 16.98 13.19
C LYS A 215 7.95 17.87 12.81
N ARG A 216 9.08 17.28 12.43
CA ARG A 216 10.27 18.02 11.96
C ARG A 216 10.09 18.59 10.54
N LEU A 217 9.42 17.87 9.64
CA LEU A 217 9.10 18.33 8.28
C LEU A 217 8.06 19.46 8.30
N THR A 218 7.00 19.33 9.10
CA THR A 218 5.93 20.35 9.19
C THR A 218 6.34 21.59 9.99
N SER A 219 7.30 21.46 10.93
CA SER A 219 7.80 22.63 11.70
C SER A 219 8.81 23.48 10.92
N TYR A 220 9.40 22.96 9.84
CA TYR A 220 10.39 23.69 9.02
C TYR A 220 9.77 24.45 7.85
N HIS A 221 8.54 24.12 7.47
CA HIS A 221 7.82 24.79 6.38
C HIS A 221 6.89 25.86 6.95
N SER A 222 7.28 27.12 6.82
CA SER A 222 6.33 28.21 7.03
C SER A 222 5.57 28.43 5.72
N LEU A 223 4.24 28.47 5.78
CA LEU A 223 3.34 28.72 4.65
C LEU A 223 3.81 29.96 3.84
N GLU A 224 4.31 30.97 4.52
CA GLU A 224 4.81 32.20 3.95
C GLU A 224 6.00 31.99 3.01
N LYS A 225 6.97 31.14 3.38
CA LYS A 225 8.15 30.84 2.55
C LYS A 225 7.78 30.04 1.31
N GLU A 226 6.85 29.09 1.44
CA GLU A 226 6.35 28.30 0.31
C GLU A 226 5.55 29.15 -0.66
N LEU A 227 4.71 30.04 -0.13
CA LEU A 227 3.95 30.99 -0.94
C LEU A 227 4.89 31.93 -1.70
N LEU A 228 5.90 32.47 -1.02
CA LEU A 228 6.88 33.38 -1.62
C LEU A 228 7.70 32.71 -2.69
N LEU A 229 8.13 31.46 -2.46
CA LEU A 229 8.80 30.63 -3.47
C LEU A 229 7.91 30.36 -4.68
N GLY A 230 6.62 30.03 -4.44
CA GLY A 230 5.64 29.80 -5.51
C GLY A 230 5.43 31.05 -6.37
N ILE A 231 5.32 32.21 -5.75
CA ILE A 231 5.17 33.51 -6.46
C ILE A 231 6.44 33.81 -7.28
N LEU A 232 7.62 33.59 -6.72
CA LEU A 232 8.89 33.79 -7.45
C LEU A 232 9.01 32.89 -8.66
N LEU A 233 8.68 31.59 -8.52
CA LEU A 233 8.68 30.65 -9.63
C LEU A 233 7.65 31.01 -10.71
N LEU A 234 6.47 31.45 -10.30
CA LEU A 234 5.44 31.94 -11.24
C LEU A 234 5.94 33.14 -12.01
N ALA A 235 6.50 34.15 -11.32
CA ALA A 235 7.04 35.36 -11.95
C ALA A 235 8.17 35.03 -12.93
N ALA A 236 9.08 34.12 -12.56
CA ALA A 236 10.15 33.63 -13.44
C ALA A 236 9.56 32.91 -14.68
N GLY A 237 8.56 32.07 -14.50
CA GLY A 237 7.88 31.39 -15.62
C GLY A 237 7.21 32.35 -16.58
N VAL A 238 6.51 33.39 -16.04
CA VAL A 238 5.87 34.42 -16.84
C VAL A 238 6.93 35.24 -17.59
N ALA A 239 8.04 35.59 -16.96
CA ALA A 239 9.12 36.34 -17.62
C ALA A 239 9.72 35.55 -18.79
N VAL A 240 10.04 34.25 -18.58
CA VAL A 240 10.55 33.37 -19.64
C VAL A 240 9.51 33.20 -20.77
N GLY A 241 8.25 32.96 -20.41
CA GLY A 241 7.16 32.83 -21.40
C GLY A 241 6.98 34.12 -22.20
N GLY A 242 7.08 35.30 -21.56
CA GLY A 242 7.04 36.58 -22.21
C GLY A 242 8.19 36.82 -23.18
N THR A 243 9.42 36.46 -22.83
CA THR A 243 10.57 36.57 -23.75
C THR A 243 10.41 35.67 -24.97
N VAL A 244 9.90 34.43 -24.79
CA VAL A 244 9.62 33.55 -25.92
C VAL A 244 8.54 34.07 -26.83
N LEU A 245 7.46 34.62 -26.28
CA LEU A 245 6.38 35.25 -27.07
C LEU A 245 6.83 36.50 -27.86
N LEU A 246 7.74 37.28 -27.29
CA LEU A 246 8.28 38.48 -27.94
C LEU A 246 9.37 38.15 -28.99
N SER A 247 9.96 36.96 -28.93
CA SER A 247 10.97 36.46 -29.89
C SER A 247 10.34 35.77 -31.10
N TRP A 248 9.05 35.54 -31.09
CA TRP A 248 8.26 35.00 -32.20
C TRP A 248 7.63 36.14 -33.01
#